data_bec2f9baa43935e62936b6624ad2a5fe
#
_entry.id   bec2f9baa43935e62936b6624ad2a5fe
#
_cell.length_a   1.000
_cell.length_b   1.000
_cell.length_c   1.000
_cell.angle_alpha   90.00
_cell.angle_beta   90.00
_cell.angle_gamma   90.00
#
_symmetry.space_group_name_H-M   'P 1'
#
loop_
_entity.id
_entity.type
_entity.pdbx_description
1 polymer ?
#
loop_
_entity_poly.entity_id
_entity_poly.type
_entity_poly.pdbx_seq_one_letter_code
_entity_poly.pdbx_strand_id
1 'polypeptide(L)'
;MKKPLKSWLLASSVAAILAAPAVSTANSEVEKLTQNPANWATWGGDYAGTRYSKLSEINTSNVKNLQPAWSFSTGVLRGHEGGPLVVNDVLYIHTPFPNTVYAIDQKTQSVIWEFTPTQDADVTIPVMCCDTVNRGLAYGDGKIFLQQSDTVLTALDAKTGKRVWSVQNGDPKLGMTNTQAPLVVKDTVLTGISGGEFGVRGFLAAYNINTGALVWKGHSMGPDKDTLIDPKKTTTWKDGKVTPVGENSSTSTWQGDQWKIGGGTTWGWYSYDPKLNLIYYGSGNPSTWNPVQRPGDNKWSMSLWARDADTGAVKWVYQMTPHDEWDFDGINETVLVDQEVKGKMHKTIVHFDRNGFGYTLDRETGELLVAEKFDKSVNWATHVDMNTGRPQVVSKYSTEQNGEDVNTQGVCPAALGSKNQQPVSYSPQTGLFYISGNHLCMDYEPFEVSYTAGQPYVGATLTMMPAGADVMTGKPDGTTNLGQFTAYDAKTGKIAWSNKEQFSVWSGSVATAGGVVFYGTLEGYLKAVDAKTGKELYRFKTPSGIIGNVNTWEYNGKQYVGVLSGIGGWAGIGIAAGLDSGEASSNSEGLGAVGAYRSLSSFTKLGGTLTVFTLPSN
;
A
#
# COMPACT_ATOMS: atom_id res chain seq x y z
N MET A 1 4.84 63.33 -71.00
CA MET A 1 3.91 62.27 -70.62
C MET A 1 4.62 61.30 -69.72
N LYS A 2 4.40 61.36 -68.39
CA LYS A 2 5.01 60.45 -67.39
C LYS A 2 3.93 59.53 -66.89
N LYS A 3 4.12 58.18 -67.00
CA LYS A 3 3.26 57.15 -66.41
C LYS A 3 3.66 56.92 -64.93
N PRO A 4 2.74 56.76 -64.02
CA PRO A 4 3.10 56.43 -62.62
C PRO A 4 3.31 54.90 -62.43
N LEU A 5 4.39 54.60 -61.68
CA LEU A 5 4.67 53.23 -61.14
C LEU A 5 3.67 52.87 -60.04
N LYS A 6 3.03 51.70 -60.18
CA LYS A 6 2.26 51.09 -59.09
C LYS A 6 3.22 50.27 -58.21
N SER A 7 3.37 50.63 -56.94
CA SER A 7 4.04 49.85 -55.92
C SER A 7 3.11 48.76 -55.38
N TRP A 8 3.51 47.50 -55.45
CA TRP A 8 2.89 46.37 -54.81
C TRP A 8 3.45 46.20 -53.40
N LEU A 9 2.66 46.42 -52.38
CA LEU A 9 2.95 46.05 -51.00
C LEU A 9 2.61 44.57 -50.83
N LEU A 10 3.64 43.71 -50.63
CA LEU A 10 3.47 42.36 -50.13
C LEU A 10 3.25 42.42 -48.62
N ALA A 11 2.06 42.10 -48.19
CA ALA A 11 1.74 41.85 -46.78
C ALA A 11 2.20 40.45 -46.40
N SER A 12 3.32 40.30 -45.66
CA SER A 12 3.76 39.07 -45.07
C SER A 12 2.96 38.79 -43.79
N SER A 13 1.98 37.90 -43.86
CA SER A 13 1.27 37.40 -42.69
C SER A 13 2.19 36.41 -41.94
N VAL A 14 2.77 36.85 -40.82
CA VAL A 14 3.44 35.99 -39.86
C VAL A 14 2.34 35.25 -39.08
N ALA A 15 2.11 34.00 -39.40
CA ALA A 15 1.27 33.11 -38.58
C ALA A 15 2.05 32.78 -37.30
N ALA A 16 1.70 33.42 -36.19
CA ALA A 16 2.17 33.02 -34.88
C ALA A 16 1.52 31.67 -34.54
N ILE A 17 2.29 30.57 -34.64
CA ILE A 17 1.92 29.29 -34.10
C ILE A 17 1.98 29.41 -32.58
N LEU A 18 0.84 29.61 -31.96
CA LEU A 18 0.66 29.44 -30.54
C LEU A 18 0.91 27.96 -30.23
N ALA A 19 2.13 27.59 -29.81
CA ALA A 19 2.41 26.31 -29.20
C ALA A 19 1.56 26.25 -27.92
N ALA A 20 0.50 25.46 -27.94
CA ALA A 20 -0.17 25.05 -26.72
C ALA A 20 0.88 24.43 -25.81
N PRO A 21 0.92 24.76 -24.51
CA PRO A 21 1.82 24.09 -23.60
C PRO A 21 1.52 22.60 -23.68
N ALA A 22 2.52 21.79 -23.99
CA ALA A 22 2.42 20.34 -23.93
C ALA A 22 2.04 20.01 -22.48
N VAL A 23 0.83 19.48 -22.28
CA VAL A 23 0.42 18.95 -20.99
C VAL A 23 1.42 17.84 -20.70
N SER A 24 2.28 18.05 -19.71
CA SER A 24 3.24 17.05 -19.26
C SER A 24 2.42 15.87 -18.73
N THR A 25 2.34 14.83 -19.53
CA THR A 25 1.80 13.52 -19.14
C THR A 25 2.73 12.86 -18.11
N ALA A 26 2.38 11.69 -17.56
CA ALA A 26 3.20 10.88 -16.66
C ALA A 26 4.68 10.82 -17.10
N ASN A 27 5.59 10.34 -16.22
CA ASN A 27 6.96 10.06 -16.66
C ASN A 27 6.92 9.17 -17.92
N SER A 28 7.32 9.72 -19.07
CA SER A 28 7.09 9.10 -20.37
C SER A 28 7.88 7.80 -20.56
N GLU A 29 9.02 7.66 -19.89
CA GLU A 29 9.80 6.41 -19.89
C GLU A 29 9.08 5.34 -19.09
N VAL A 30 8.67 5.64 -17.86
CA VAL A 30 7.93 4.70 -16.99
C VAL A 30 6.63 4.27 -17.64
N GLU A 31 5.88 5.21 -18.24
CA GLU A 31 4.63 4.89 -18.93
C GLU A 31 4.83 3.90 -20.10
N LYS A 32 5.88 4.07 -20.91
CA LYS A 32 6.24 3.13 -21.97
C LYS A 32 6.64 1.76 -21.43
N LEU A 33 7.42 1.74 -20.34
CA LEU A 33 7.85 0.49 -19.69
C LEU A 33 6.66 -0.30 -19.17
N THR A 34 5.69 0.36 -18.52
CA THR A 34 4.49 -0.31 -17.98
C THR A 34 3.55 -0.85 -19.06
N GLN A 35 3.64 -0.35 -20.28
CA GLN A 35 2.87 -0.87 -21.43
C GLN A 35 3.51 -2.09 -22.08
N ASN A 36 4.80 -2.32 -21.87
CA ASN A 36 5.56 -3.44 -22.40
C ASN A 36 5.63 -4.59 -21.38
N PRO A 37 5.03 -5.77 -21.66
CA PRO A 37 4.97 -6.89 -20.72
C PRO A 37 6.34 -7.52 -20.40
N ALA A 38 7.41 -7.15 -21.10
CA ALA A 38 8.77 -7.51 -20.73
C ALA A 38 9.24 -6.81 -19.43
N ASN A 39 8.51 -5.79 -18.96
CA ASN A 39 8.85 -5.02 -17.78
C ASN A 39 7.80 -5.13 -16.69
N TRP A 40 8.26 -4.91 -15.46
CA TRP A 40 7.43 -4.64 -14.27
C TRP A 40 8.06 -3.44 -13.56
N ALA A 41 7.80 -2.23 -14.09
CA ALA A 41 8.59 -1.03 -13.77
C ALA A 41 8.07 -0.22 -12.58
N THR A 42 6.88 -0.56 -12.04
CA THR A 42 6.31 0.05 -10.84
C THR A 42 5.81 -1.04 -9.89
N TRP A 43 5.57 -0.71 -8.63
CA TRP A 43 5.03 -1.66 -7.65
C TRP A 43 3.71 -2.31 -8.12
N GLY A 44 2.88 -1.54 -8.80
CA GLY A 44 1.55 -1.95 -9.29
C GLY A 44 1.54 -2.57 -10.68
N GLY A 45 2.69 -2.64 -11.37
CA GLY A 45 2.79 -3.00 -12.79
C GLY A 45 2.39 -1.85 -13.71
N ASP A 46 1.53 -0.94 -13.24
CA ASP A 46 1.12 0.29 -13.89
C ASP A 46 0.92 1.43 -12.86
N TYR A 47 0.58 2.63 -13.31
CA TYR A 47 0.28 3.77 -12.43
C TYR A 47 -1.07 3.66 -11.72
N ALA A 48 -1.99 2.84 -12.27
CA ALA A 48 -3.31 2.62 -11.71
C ALA A 48 -3.30 1.59 -10.55
N GLY A 49 -2.18 0.92 -10.30
CA GLY A 49 -2.03 -0.06 -9.24
C GLY A 49 -2.81 -1.36 -9.49
N THR A 50 -3.08 -1.70 -10.78
CA THR A 50 -3.95 -2.85 -11.09
C THR A 50 -3.33 -4.21 -10.78
N ARG A 51 -2.01 -4.31 -10.76
CA ARG A 51 -1.28 -5.58 -10.63
C ARG A 51 -1.82 -6.66 -11.57
N TYR A 52 -2.12 -6.22 -12.79
CA TYR A 52 -2.60 -7.06 -13.88
C TYR A 52 -1.59 -7.14 -15.02
N SER A 53 -1.27 -8.36 -15.44
CA SER A 53 -0.42 -8.61 -16.60
C SER A 53 -1.23 -9.10 -17.80
N LYS A 54 -0.93 -8.55 -18.98
CA LYS A 54 -1.49 -8.99 -20.26
C LYS A 54 -0.90 -10.33 -20.75
N LEU A 55 0.08 -10.87 -20.05
CA LEU A 55 0.69 -12.16 -20.38
C LEU A 55 -0.29 -13.31 -20.16
N SER A 56 -0.26 -14.29 -21.07
CA SER A 56 -1.19 -15.43 -21.08
C SER A 56 -0.53 -16.78 -21.42
N GLU A 57 0.79 -16.82 -21.57
CA GLU A 57 1.52 -18.08 -21.79
C GLU A 57 1.25 -19.04 -20.63
N ILE A 58 1.39 -18.55 -19.38
CA ILE A 58 0.96 -19.29 -18.19
C ILE A 58 -0.53 -19.06 -18.01
N ASN A 59 -1.30 -20.15 -18.09
CA ASN A 59 -2.75 -20.11 -18.05
C ASN A 59 -3.34 -21.26 -17.22
N THR A 60 -4.67 -21.28 -17.10
CA THR A 60 -5.37 -22.27 -16.24
C THR A 60 -5.13 -23.73 -16.61
N SER A 61 -4.74 -24.02 -17.88
CA SER A 61 -4.51 -25.39 -18.35
C SER A 61 -3.08 -25.89 -18.06
N ASN A 62 -2.09 -25.00 -18.05
CA ASN A 62 -0.67 -25.35 -17.98
C ASN A 62 0.06 -24.90 -16.72
N VAL A 63 -0.52 -24.02 -15.90
CA VAL A 63 0.14 -23.50 -14.67
C VAL A 63 0.56 -24.59 -13.71
N LYS A 64 -0.08 -25.75 -13.74
CA LYS A 64 0.31 -26.95 -12.96
C LYS A 64 1.72 -27.46 -13.30
N ASN A 65 2.26 -27.08 -14.43
CA ASN A 65 3.60 -27.46 -14.90
C ASN A 65 4.66 -26.39 -14.58
N LEU A 66 4.29 -25.30 -13.88
CA LEU A 66 5.20 -24.25 -13.50
C LEU A 66 6.31 -24.81 -12.60
N GLN A 67 7.56 -24.41 -12.85
CA GLN A 67 8.71 -24.87 -12.08
C GLN A 67 9.69 -23.73 -11.82
N PRO A 68 10.50 -23.79 -10.76
CA PRO A 68 11.60 -22.86 -10.54
C PRO A 68 12.58 -22.92 -11.73
N ALA A 69 12.90 -21.75 -12.27
CA ALA A 69 13.93 -21.59 -13.28
C ALA A 69 15.31 -21.34 -12.62
N TRP A 70 15.32 -20.45 -11.63
CA TRP A 70 16.50 -20.11 -10.84
C TRP A 70 16.10 -19.41 -9.54
N SER A 71 17.06 -19.26 -8.63
CA SER A 71 16.88 -18.55 -7.38
C SER A 71 18.13 -17.72 -7.03
N PHE A 72 17.93 -16.70 -6.21
CA PHE A 72 19.00 -15.84 -5.70
C PHE A 72 18.80 -15.59 -4.19
N SER A 73 19.84 -15.84 -3.39
CA SER A 73 19.83 -15.53 -1.95
C SER A 73 20.24 -14.07 -1.72
N THR A 74 19.42 -13.31 -1.00
CA THR A 74 19.72 -11.91 -0.66
C THR A 74 20.74 -11.75 0.46
N GLY A 75 21.05 -12.83 1.18
CA GLY A 75 21.93 -12.79 2.36
C GLY A 75 21.31 -12.19 3.61
N VAL A 76 20.06 -11.72 3.56
CA VAL A 76 19.34 -11.11 4.69
C VAL A 76 18.22 -12.04 5.14
N LEU A 77 18.30 -12.52 6.39
CA LEU A 77 17.32 -13.46 6.98
C LEU A 77 16.26 -12.68 7.77
N ARG A 78 15.38 -11.98 7.07
CA ARG A 78 14.32 -11.15 7.65
C ARG A 78 13.12 -11.04 6.69
N GLY A 79 12.08 -10.33 7.09
CA GLY A 79 10.87 -10.13 6.32
C GLY A 79 11.07 -9.39 4.99
N HIS A 80 10.89 -10.06 3.85
CA HIS A 80 10.99 -9.49 2.51
C HIS A 80 9.61 -9.10 2.00
N GLU A 81 9.16 -7.88 2.27
CA GLU A 81 7.97 -7.27 1.63
C GLU A 81 8.33 -6.67 0.26
N GLY A 82 7.37 -6.39 -0.58
CA GLY A 82 7.63 -5.91 -1.94
C GLY A 82 7.97 -7.01 -2.95
N GLY A 83 8.36 -6.63 -4.14
CA GLY A 83 8.67 -7.56 -5.23
C GLY A 83 9.73 -7.00 -6.18
N PRO A 84 10.30 -7.83 -7.06
CA PRO A 84 11.31 -7.38 -8.01
C PRO A 84 10.73 -6.36 -9.00
N LEU A 85 11.44 -5.25 -9.26
CA LEU A 85 11.24 -4.48 -10.47
C LEU A 85 11.98 -5.15 -11.62
N VAL A 86 11.39 -5.12 -12.80
CA VAL A 86 12.02 -5.63 -14.03
C VAL A 86 12.00 -4.53 -15.08
N VAL A 87 13.19 -4.08 -15.47
CA VAL A 87 13.36 -3.00 -16.44
C VAL A 87 14.48 -3.35 -17.41
N ASN A 88 14.13 -3.44 -18.70
CA ASN A 88 15.10 -3.68 -19.79
C ASN A 88 16.06 -4.84 -19.47
N ASP A 89 15.50 -6.02 -19.18
CA ASP A 89 16.21 -7.27 -18.88
C ASP A 89 17.04 -7.27 -17.57
N VAL A 90 16.88 -6.30 -16.72
CA VAL A 90 17.50 -6.24 -15.39
C VAL A 90 16.44 -6.37 -14.31
N LEU A 91 16.66 -7.27 -13.35
CA LEU A 91 15.89 -7.36 -12.13
C LEU A 91 16.54 -6.49 -11.07
N TYR A 92 15.76 -5.58 -10.49
CA TYR A 92 16.15 -4.82 -9.30
C TYR A 92 15.39 -5.35 -8.09
N ILE A 93 16.11 -5.86 -7.11
CA ILE A 93 15.55 -6.36 -5.86
C ILE A 93 16.15 -5.60 -4.68
N HIS A 94 15.45 -5.62 -3.59
CA HIS A 94 15.83 -4.94 -2.35
C HIS A 94 15.66 -5.88 -1.16
N THR A 95 16.29 -5.54 -0.05
CA THR A 95 16.15 -6.25 1.22
C THR A 95 15.43 -5.39 2.26
N PRO A 96 14.88 -5.98 3.33
CA PRO A 96 14.64 -5.27 4.56
C PRO A 96 15.93 -4.61 5.05
N PHE A 97 15.93 -3.94 6.21
CA PHE A 97 17.19 -3.43 6.77
C PHE A 97 18.31 -4.49 6.63
N PRO A 98 19.47 -4.15 6.09
CA PRO A 98 20.05 -2.81 5.88
C PRO A 98 19.68 -2.14 4.54
N ASN A 99 18.63 -2.57 3.84
CA ASN A 99 18.14 -2.00 2.58
C ASN A 99 19.13 -2.16 1.40
N THR A 100 19.76 -3.30 1.30
CA THR A 100 20.63 -3.62 0.16
C THR A 100 19.80 -3.71 -1.12
N VAL A 101 20.33 -3.14 -2.19
CA VAL A 101 19.76 -3.20 -3.55
C VAL A 101 20.69 -3.98 -4.44
N TYR A 102 20.13 -4.93 -5.20
CA TYR A 102 20.82 -5.71 -6.22
C TYR A 102 20.25 -5.41 -7.60
N ALA A 103 21.10 -5.23 -8.60
CA ALA A 103 20.74 -5.34 -10.01
C ALA A 103 21.24 -6.67 -10.54
N ILE A 104 20.34 -7.48 -11.09
CA ILE A 104 20.62 -8.84 -11.56
C ILE A 104 20.33 -8.92 -13.06
N ASP A 105 21.29 -9.36 -13.86
CA ASP A 105 21.14 -9.64 -15.28
C ASP A 105 20.28 -10.90 -15.48
N GLN A 106 19.18 -10.81 -16.22
CA GLN A 106 18.28 -11.95 -16.43
C GLN A 106 18.92 -13.08 -17.24
N LYS A 107 19.81 -12.76 -18.16
CA LYS A 107 20.46 -13.74 -19.06
C LYS A 107 21.46 -14.59 -18.31
N THR A 108 22.31 -13.96 -17.51
CA THR A 108 23.43 -14.62 -16.81
C THR A 108 23.09 -14.97 -15.37
N GLN A 109 22.02 -14.39 -14.83
CA GLN A 109 21.59 -14.51 -13.42
C GLN A 109 22.66 -14.01 -12.44
N SER A 110 23.58 -13.16 -12.93
CA SER A 110 24.68 -12.58 -12.16
C SER A 110 24.32 -11.20 -11.64
N VAL A 111 24.88 -10.84 -10.50
CA VAL A 111 24.81 -9.48 -9.96
C VAL A 111 25.63 -8.54 -10.84
N ILE A 112 24.99 -7.53 -11.42
CA ILE A 112 25.65 -6.45 -12.17
C ILE A 112 26.29 -5.48 -11.19
N TRP A 113 25.52 -5.08 -10.16
CA TRP A 113 25.97 -4.25 -9.06
C TRP A 113 25.13 -4.49 -7.80
N GLU A 114 25.72 -4.14 -6.68
CA GLU A 114 25.12 -4.15 -5.36
C GLU A 114 25.36 -2.80 -4.69
N PHE A 115 24.35 -2.31 -3.94
CA PHE A 115 24.46 -1.12 -3.13
C PHE A 115 23.86 -1.38 -1.74
N THR A 116 24.65 -1.17 -0.70
CA THR A 116 24.18 -1.21 0.71
C THR A 116 24.40 0.17 1.32
N PRO A 117 23.35 0.87 1.76
CA PRO A 117 23.51 2.17 2.44
C PRO A 117 24.13 1.99 3.81
N THR A 118 24.88 3.00 4.25
CA THR A 118 25.34 3.09 5.65
C THR A 118 24.24 3.72 6.49
N GLN A 119 23.75 3.00 7.48
CA GLN A 119 22.70 3.43 8.40
C GLN A 119 23.11 3.13 9.84
N ASP A 120 22.68 3.96 10.79
CA ASP A 120 22.86 3.71 12.21
C ASP A 120 21.75 2.77 12.71
N ALA A 121 22.08 1.50 12.90
CA ALA A 121 21.15 0.47 13.34
C ALA A 121 20.58 0.73 14.75
N ASP A 122 21.39 1.27 15.65
CA ASP A 122 21.00 1.53 17.03
C ASP A 122 19.99 2.68 17.16
N VAL A 123 19.96 3.58 16.16
CA VAL A 123 18.98 4.67 16.09
C VAL A 123 17.77 4.28 15.25
N THR A 124 17.98 3.54 14.15
CA THR A 124 16.94 3.27 13.16
C THR A 124 16.01 2.11 13.54
N ILE A 125 16.59 0.97 13.95
CA ILE A 125 15.80 -0.25 14.23
C ILE A 125 14.80 -0.05 15.38
N PRO A 126 15.14 0.60 16.51
CA PRO A 126 14.20 0.77 17.63
C PRO A 126 12.92 1.55 17.29
N VAL A 127 12.92 2.35 16.22
CA VAL A 127 11.74 3.13 15.80
C VAL A 127 10.98 2.49 14.63
N MET A 128 11.36 1.29 14.21
CA MET A 128 10.61 0.50 13.24
C MET A 128 9.62 -0.42 13.99
N CYS A 129 8.36 -0.02 14.02
CA CYS A 129 7.29 -0.66 14.80
C CYS A 129 7.19 -2.19 14.63
N CYS A 130 7.08 -2.63 13.39
CA CYS A 130 6.45 -3.90 13.04
C CYS A 130 7.34 -4.74 12.12
N ASP A 131 8.61 -4.86 12.44
CA ASP A 131 9.72 -5.43 11.70
C ASP A 131 10.44 -4.41 10.79
N THR A 132 11.65 -4.78 10.35
CA THR A 132 12.57 -3.92 9.58
C THR A 132 12.33 -4.00 8.07
N VAL A 133 11.08 -4.10 7.65
CA VAL A 133 10.67 -4.33 6.27
C VAL A 133 10.93 -3.13 5.36
N ASN A 134 11.02 -3.43 4.06
CA ASN A 134 11.01 -2.45 2.97
C ASN A 134 10.13 -2.98 1.84
N ARG A 135 9.23 -2.13 1.29
CA ARG A 135 8.21 -2.55 0.32
C ARG A 135 8.60 -2.38 -1.13
N GLY A 136 9.75 -1.76 -1.42
CA GLY A 136 10.19 -1.74 -2.80
C GLY A 136 10.98 -0.52 -3.23
N LEU A 137 11.31 -0.57 -4.50
CA LEU A 137 12.05 0.43 -5.24
C LEU A 137 11.12 1.15 -6.21
N ALA A 138 11.56 2.31 -6.71
CA ALA A 138 10.99 2.93 -7.89
C ALA A 138 12.06 3.08 -8.98
N TYR A 139 11.61 3.12 -10.24
CA TYR A 139 12.45 3.39 -11.40
C TYR A 139 11.95 4.62 -12.16
N GLY A 140 12.84 5.40 -12.72
CA GLY A 140 12.55 6.48 -13.65
C GLY A 140 13.80 7.23 -14.08
N ASP A 141 13.83 7.66 -15.34
CA ASP A 141 14.91 8.43 -15.95
C ASP A 141 16.29 7.81 -15.72
N GLY A 142 16.39 6.48 -15.92
CA GLY A 142 17.64 5.72 -15.75
C GLY A 142 18.14 5.64 -14.31
N LYS A 143 17.27 5.86 -13.31
CA LYS A 143 17.62 5.80 -11.88
C LYS A 143 16.74 4.81 -11.13
N ILE A 144 17.32 4.22 -10.08
CA ILE A 144 16.62 3.45 -9.05
C ILE A 144 16.52 4.32 -7.80
N PHE A 145 15.33 4.39 -7.23
CA PHE A 145 15.06 5.12 -6.00
C PHE A 145 14.79 4.15 -4.86
N LEU A 146 15.56 4.31 -3.80
CA LEU A 146 15.45 3.57 -2.55
C LEU A 146 15.07 4.53 -1.42
N GLN A 147 13.95 4.25 -0.76
CA GLN A 147 13.63 4.87 0.52
C GLN A 147 14.21 4.00 1.63
N GLN A 148 15.20 4.52 2.32
CA GLN A 148 15.90 3.80 3.39
C GLN A 148 15.12 3.88 4.72
N SER A 149 15.38 2.94 5.62
CA SER A 149 14.74 2.89 6.93
C SER A 149 15.06 4.11 7.81
N ASP A 150 16.27 4.67 7.68
CA ASP A 150 16.72 5.90 8.37
C ASP A 150 16.16 7.18 7.75
N THR A 151 15.15 7.06 6.91
CA THR A 151 14.44 8.13 6.21
C THR A 151 15.21 8.84 5.09
N VAL A 152 16.37 8.35 4.69
CA VAL A 152 17.10 8.87 3.53
C VAL A 152 16.48 8.34 2.24
N LEU A 153 16.08 9.24 1.34
CA LEU A 153 15.72 8.89 -0.03
C LEU A 153 16.98 8.99 -0.92
N THR A 154 17.34 7.88 -1.55
CA THR A 154 18.54 7.77 -2.39
C THR A 154 18.20 7.46 -3.82
N ALA A 155 18.80 8.19 -4.77
CA ALA A 155 18.78 7.88 -6.20
C ALA A 155 20.10 7.22 -6.60
N LEU A 156 20.00 6.06 -7.24
CA LEU A 156 21.12 5.31 -7.80
C LEU A 156 21.04 5.32 -9.32
N ASP A 157 22.17 5.45 -9.99
CA ASP A 157 22.26 5.20 -11.43
C ASP A 157 21.91 3.72 -11.72
N ALA A 158 20.89 3.48 -12.52
CA ALA A 158 20.36 2.14 -12.74
C ALA A 158 21.36 1.17 -13.40
N LYS A 159 22.34 1.68 -14.16
CA LYS A 159 23.35 0.84 -14.84
C LYS A 159 24.53 0.49 -13.94
N THR A 160 24.91 1.39 -13.03
CA THR A 160 26.17 1.28 -12.28
C THR A 160 25.99 1.12 -10.77
N GLY A 161 24.79 1.35 -10.24
CA GLY A 161 24.51 1.36 -8.79
C GLY A 161 25.14 2.54 -8.03
N LYS A 162 25.80 3.47 -8.72
CA LYS A 162 26.41 4.65 -8.08
C LYS A 162 25.34 5.62 -7.62
N ARG A 163 25.52 6.13 -6.40
CA ARG A 163 24.62 7.17 -5.86
C ARG A 163 24.72 8.46 -6.66
N VAL A 164 23.59 8.92 -7.19
CA VAL A 164 23.46 10.19 -7.91
C VAL A 164 23.21 11.33 -6.93
N TRP A 165 22.24 11.15 -6.03
CA TRP A 165 21.93 12.06 -4.94
C TRP A 165 21.26 11.32 -3.77
N SER A 166 21.20 11.96 -2.62
CA SER A 166 20.41 11.51 -1.48
C SER A 166 19.90 12.71 -0.69
N VAL A 167 18.75 12.57 -0.05
CA VAL A 167 18.11 13.60 0.76
C VAL A 167 17.46 12.99 1.99
N GLN A 168 17.55 13.69 3.13
CA GLN A 168 16.89 13.31 4.37
C GLN A 168 15.40 13.70 4.31
N ASN A 169 14.50 12.74 4.48
CA ASN A 169 13.05 12.94 4.46
C ASN A 169 12.44 13.13 5.87
N GLY A 170 13.10 12.61 6.90
CA GLY A 170 12.69 12.67 8.31
C GLY A 170 13.86 12.51 9.27
N ASP A 171 13.58 12.36 10.56
CA ASP A 171 14.59 12.16 11.62
C ASP A 171 14.23 10.95 12.49
N PRO A 172 15.01 9.85 12.45
CA PRO A 172 14.74 8.67 13.28
C PRO A 172 14.79 8.94 14.78
N LYS A 173 15.55 9.93 15.24
CA LYS A 173 15.59 10.34 16.66
C LYS A 173 14.24 10.87 17.16
N LEU A 174 13.37 11.27 16.25
CA LEU A 174 12.01 11.72 16.53
C LEU A 174 10.94 10.62 16.29
N GLY A 175 11.37 9.36 16.07
CA GLY A 175 10.47 8.24 15.79
C GLY A 175 10.11 8.08 14.33
N MET A 176 10.72 8.86 13.42
CA MET A 176 10.43 8.79 11.99
C MET A 176 11.20 7.63 11.34
N THR A 177 10.53 6.87 10.50
CA THR A 177 11.14 5.81 9.69
C THR A 177 10.43 5.69 8.34
N ASN A 178 10.96 4.86 7.45
CA ASN A 178 10.33 4.58 6.16
C ASN A 178 10.36 3.09 5.84
N THR A 179 9.23 2.60 5.34
CA THR A 179 9.05 1.20 4.94
C THR A 179 8.44 1.07 3.55
N GLN A 180 7.93 2.16 2.97
CA GLN A 180 7.21 2.18 1.69
C GLN A 180 8.14 2.21 0.49
N ALA A 181 7.60 1.75 -0.66
CA ALA A 181 8.20 2.00 -1.96
C ALA A 181 7.92 3.44 -2.41
N PRO A 182 8.91 4.19 -2.93
CA PRO A 182 8.63 5.47 -3.60
C PRO A 182 7.88 5.25 -4.92
N LEU A 183 7.33 6.32 -5.50
CA LEU A 183 6.74 6.30 -6.83
C LEU A 183 7.27 7.47 -7.66
N VAL A 184 7.75 7.19 -8.87
CA VAL A 184 8.10 8.23 -9.83
C VAL A 184 6.86 8.73 -10.56
N VAL A 185 6.59 10.03 -10.48
CA VAL A 185 5.49 10.71 -11.18
C VAL A 185 6.06 11.93 -11.88
N LYS A 186 5.97 11.96 -13.21
CA LYS A 186 6.55 13.04 -14.05
C LYS A 186 8.06 13.18 -13.77
N ASP A 187 8.48 14.35 -13.32
CA ASP A 187 9.85 14.71 -12.95
C ASP A 187 10.08 14.70 -11.42
N THR A 188 9.20 14.00 -10.67
CA THR A 188 9.29 13.90 -9.22
C THR A 188 9.29 12.45 -8.72
N VAL A 189 9.82 12.28 -7.52
CA VAL A 189 9.77 11.05 -6.74
C VAL A 189 8.93 11.32 -5.49
N LEU A 190 7.85 10.55 -5.33
CA LEU A 190 6.96 10.64 -4.18
C LEU A 190 7.43 9.72 -3.08
N THR A 191 7.42 10.19 -1.85
CA THR A 191 7.63 9.39 -0.66
C THR A 191 6.90 9.97 0.55
N GLY A 192 6.46 9.10 1.44
CA GLY A 192 5.79 9.47 2.68
C GLY A 192 6.69 9.33 3.90
N ILE A 193 6.06 9.07 5.05
CA ILE A 193 6.73 8.82 6.33
C ILE A 193 5.94 7.81 7.15
N SER A 194 6.66 6.99 7.94
CA SER A 194 6.14 6.10 8.98
C SER A 194 6.43 6.64 10.37
N GLY A 195 5.91 5.99 11.42
CA GLY A 195 6.17 6.33 12.81
C GLY A 195 4.93 6.84 13.55
N GLY A 196 3.72 6.43 13.14
CA GLY A 196 2.48 6.75 13.85
C GLY A 196 2.54 6.37 15.32
N GLU A 197 3.10 5.21 15.63
CA GLU A 197 3.29 4.66 16.98
C GLU A 197 4.29 5.47 17.85
N PHE A 198 4.94 6.46 17.26
CA PHE A 198 5.86 7.41 17.91
C PHE A 198 5.34 8.85 17.89
N GLY A 199 4.07 9.06 17.53
CA GLY A 199 3.48 10.39 17.44
C GLY A 199 4.01 11.21 16.26
N VAL A 200 4.49 10.60 15.21
CA VAL A 200 4.96 11.30 14.00
C VAL A 200 3.77 11.88 13.24
N ARG A 201 3.83 13.17 12.94
CA ARG A 201 2.86 13.83 12.08
C ARG A 201 3.11 13.44 10.63
N GLY A 202 2.17 12.70 10.04
CA GLY A 202 2.27 12.16 8.68
C GLY A 202 2.30 13.25 7.59
N PHE A 203 2.93 12.90 6.47
CA PHE A 203 2.99 13.73 5.26
C PHE A 203 3.28 12.90 4.02
N LEU A 204 2.95 13.42 2.84
CA LEU A 204 3.48 13.01 1.55
C LEU A 204 4.35 14.13 0.99
N ALA A 205 5.50 13.78 0.40
CA ALA A 205 6.43 14.71 -0.20
C ALA A 205 6.81 14.30 -1.63
N ALA A 206 7.07 15.27 -2.48
CA ALA A 206 7.60 15.11 -3.83
C ALA A 206 8.98 15.75 -3.94
N TYR A 207 9.93 15.01 -4.45
CA TYR A 207 11.31 15.44 -4.67
C TYR A 207 11.64 15.44 -6.16
N ASN A 208 12.39 16.44 -6.63
CA ASN A 208 12.83 16.48 -8.03
C ASN A 208 13.68 15.24 -8.37
N ILE A 209 13.33 14.54 -9.42
CA ILE A 209 13.94 13.27 -9.84
C ILE A 209 15.45 13.36 -10.14
N ASN A 210 15.94 14.54 -10.54
CA ASN A 210 17.33 14.74 -10.94
C ASN A 210 18.21 15.30 -9.82
N THR A 211 17.63 16.09 -8.90
CA THR A 211 18.41 16.82 -7.90
C THR A 211 18.13 16.41 -6.46
N GLY A 212 17.02 15.73 -6.20
CA GLY A 212 16.55 15.47 -4.83
C GLY A 212 16.01 16.70 -4.10
N ALA A 213 15.85 17.83 -4.77
CA ALA A 213 15.27 19.04 -4.17
C ALA A 213 13.78 18.81 -3.87
N LEU A 214 13.34 19.26 -2.68
CA LEU A 214 11.92 19.21 -2.31
C LEU A 214 11.10 20.12 -3.24
N VAL A 215 10.06 19.56 -3.86
CA VAL A 215 9.10 20.30 -4.71
C VAL A 215 7.91 20.75 -3.89
N TRP A 216 7.26 19.81 -3.18
CA TRP A 216 6.19 20.10 -2.23
C TRP A 216 6.14 19.03 -1.13
N LYS A 217 5.57 19.43 0.01
CA LYS A 217 5.26 18.55 1.15
C LYS A 217 3.89 18.91 1.68
N GLY A 218 2.98 17.94 1.75
CA GLY A 218 1.64 18.11 2.30
C GLY A 218 1.42 17.19 3.51
N HIS A 219 1.14 17.78 4.68
CA HIS A 219 0.82 17.01 5.89
C HIS A 219 -0.58 16.41 5.83
N SER A 220 -0.79 15.33 6.59
CA SER A 220 -2.10 14.67 6.70
C SER A 220 -3.05 15.39 7.65
N MET A 221 -2.55 16.24 8.54
CA MET A 221 -3.34 17.00 9.48
C MET A 221 -2.64 18.32 9.85
N GLY A 222 -3.41 19.21 10.48
CA GLY A 222 -2.91 20.53 10.91
C GLY A 222 -3.53 21.68 10.13
N PRO A 223 -2.95 22.88 10.17
CA PRO A 223 -3.45 24.05 9.46
C PRO A 223 -3.57 23.83 7.94
N ASP A 224 -4.56 24.45 7.31
CA ASP A 224 -4.85 24.29 5.87
C ASP A 224 -3.63 24.53 4.98
N LYS A 225 -2.75 25.50 5.33
CA LYS A 225 -1.50 25.76 4.62
C LYS A 225 -0.50 24.59 4.65
N ASP A 226 -0.47 23.83 5.75
CA ASP A 226 0.46 22.70 5.91
C ASP A 226 -0.08 21.44 5.22
N THR A 227 -1.41 21.29 5.22
CA THR A 227 -2.09 20.17 4.54
C THR A 227 -2.24 20.42 3.04
N LEU A 228 -1.99 21.64 2.56
CA LEU A 228 -2.22 22.11 1.19
C LEU A 228 -3.71 21.99 0.78
N ILE A 229 -4.60 22.21 1.74
CA ILE A 229 -6.05 22.25 1.58
C ILE A 229 -6.47 23.69 1.24
N ASP A 230 -7.26 23.85 0.18
CA ASP A 230 -8.03 25.06 -0.10
C ASP A 230 -9.45 24.85 0.47
N PRO A 231 -9.85 25.54 1.54
CA PRO A 231 -11.12 25.27 2.23
C PRO A 231 -12.36 25.45 1.36
N LYS A 232 -12.27 26.17 0.25
CA LYS A 232 -13.37 26.43 -0.69
C LYS A 232 -13.37 25.51 -1.92
N LYS A 233 -12.20 24.93 -2.27
CA LYS A 233 -12.04 24.10 -3.47
C LYS A 233 -11.83 22.62 -3.16
N THR A 234 -11.13 22.31 -2.06
CA THR A 234 -10.97 20.94 -1.60
C THR A 234 -12.31 20.40 -1.13
N THR A 235 -12.69 19.22 -1.61
CA THR A 235 -14.00 18.63 -1.30
C THR A 235 -13.90 17.35 -0.48
N THR A 236 -15.02 16.99 0.14
CA THR A 236 -15.24 15.70 0.81
C THR A 236 -16.67 15.24 0.57
N TRP A 237 -16.93 13.94 0.77
CA TRP A 237 -18.28 13.40 0.76
C TRP A 237 -18.98 13.69 2.09
N LYS A 238 -20.12 14.36 2.05
CA LYS A 238 -20.92 14.69 3.22
C LYS A 238 -22.38 14.98 2.83
N ASP A 239 -23.32 14.48 3.60
CA ASP A 239 -24.77 14.72 3.43
C ASP A 239 -25.26 14.38 1.99
N GLY A 240 -24.80 13.23 1.46
CA GLY A 240 -25.18 12.71 0.14
C GLY A 240 -24.65 13.50 -1.04
N LYS A 241 -23.61 14.33 -0.84
CA LYS A 241 -23.03 15.17 -1.90
C LYS A 241 -21.55 15.48 -1.68
N VAL A 242 -20.86 15.80 -2.75
CA VAL A 242 -19.52 16.36 -2.73
C VAL A 242 -19.61 17.81 -2.25
N THR A 243 -18.93 18.13 -1.15
CA THR A 243 -19.06 19.41 -0.42
C THR A 243 -17.66 19.96 -0.08
N PRO A 244 -17.41 21.28 -0.17
CA PRO A 244 -16.17 21.88 0.29
C PRO A 244 -15.91 21.56 1.78
N VAL A 245 -14.63 21.29 2.12
CA VAL A 245 -14.26 20.89 3.49
C VAL A 245 -14.41 22.03 4.52
N GLY A 246 -14.34 23.30 4.10
CA GLY A 246 -14.40 24.46 4.96
C GLY A 246 -13.04 24.80 5.61
N GLU A 247 -13.00 25.94 6.29
CA GLU A 247 -11.80 26.45 6.95
C GLU A 247 -11.44 25.60 8.18
N ASN A 248 -10.13 25.40 8.39
CA ASN A 248 -9.59 24.64 9.52
C ASN A 248 -10.17 23.23 9.65
N SER A 249 -10.49 22.59 8.52
CA SER A 249 -11.20 21.30 8.48
C SER A 249 -10.49 20.18 9.24
N SER A 250 -9.16 20.24 9.35
CA SER A 250 -8.37 19.33 10.17
C SER A 250 -8.32 19.79 11.63
N THR A 251 -7.76 20.96 11.91
CA THR A 251 -7.45 21.42 13.28
C THR A 251 -8.70 21.57 14.16
N SER A 252 -9.86 21.90 13.58
CA SER A 252 -11.13 21.98 14.31
C SER A 252 -11.64 20.66 14.89
N THR A 253 -11.04 19.54 14.52
CA THR A 253 -11.43 18.18 14.94
C THR A 253 -10.42 17.53 15.90
N TRP A 254 -9.47 18.31 16.39
CA TRP A 254 -8.47 17.92 17.38
C TRP A 254 -8.58 18.80 18.62
N GLN A 255 -8.27 18.22 19.77
CA GLN A 255 -8.16 18.99 21.00
C GLN A 255 -6.81 19.72 21.03
N GLY A 256 -6.85 21.06 21.05
CA GLY A 256 -5.64 21.87 21.11
C GLY A 256 -4.65 21.55 19.97
N ASP A 257 -3.41 21.26 20.34
CA ASP A 257 -2.31 21.03 19.43
C ASP A 257 -1.99 19.54 19.17
N GLN A 258 -2.87 18.62 19.59
CA GLN A 258 -2.64 17.17 19.46
C GLN A 258 -2.39 16.72 18.02
N TRP A 259 -2.89 17.45 17.02
CA TRP A 259 -2.59 17.19 15.61
C TRP A 259 -1.09 17.24 15.29
N LYS A 260 -0.25 17.88 16.13
CA LYS A 260 1.21 17.93 15.94
C LYS A 260 1.89 16.57 16.15
N ILE A 261 1.26 15.71 16.95
CA ILE A 261 1.69 14.36 17.25
C ILE A 261 0.63 13.32 16.81
N GLY A 262 -0.18 13.68 15.83
CA GLY A 262 -1.46 13.03 15.52
C GLY A 262 -1.38 11.85 14.55
N GLY A 263 -0.20 11.32 14.18
CA GLY A 263 -0.12 10.20 13.25
C GLY A 263 -0.49 10.59 11.83
N GLY A 264 -1.39 9.82 11.19
CA GLY A 264 -1.78 10.04 9.80
C GLY A 264 -0.63 9.81 8.83
N THR A 265 0.26 8.88 9.16
CA THR A 265 1.45 8.55 8.37
C THR A 265 1.07 7.91 7.03
N THR A 266 1.97 7.93 6.05
CA THR A 266 1.65 7.64 4.65
C THR A 266 2.59 6.57 4.08
N TRP A 267 2.79 5.52 4.84
CA TRP A 267 3.72 4.43 4.59
C TRP A 267 3.21 3.34 3.63
N GLY A 268 2.05 3.56 3.01
CA GLY A 268 1.43 2.64 2.07
C GLY A 268 1.87 2.84 0.61
N TRP A 269 0.97 2.57 -0.31
CA TRP A 269 1.19 2.63 -1.73
C TRP A 269 0.56 3.88 -2.35
N TYR A 270 1.13 4.34 -3.46
CA TYR A 270 0.65 5.51 -4.19
C TYR A 270 0.24 5.11 -5.60
N SER A 271 -0.89 5.63 -6.10
CA SER A 271 -1.30 5.50 -7.50
C SER A 271 -1.44 6.88 -8.15
N TYR A 272 -1.43 6.92 -9.48
CA TYR A 272 -1.45 8.16 -10.24
C TYR A 272 -2.35 8.05 -11.48
N ASP A 273 -3.20 9.04 -11.68
CA ASP A 273 -3.98 9.21 -12.91
C ASP A 273 -3.37 10.33 -13.77
N PRO A 274 -2.67 10.00 -14.88
CA PRO A 274 -2.03 11.00 -15.72
C PRO A 274 -3.01 11.92 -16.45
N LYS A 275 -4.27 11.48 -16.68
CA LYS A 275 -5.29 12.30 -17.33
C LYS A 275 -5.88 13.36 -16.42
N LEU A 276 -6.00 13.04 -15.13
CA LEU A 276 -6.49 13.96 -14.10
C LEU A 276 -5.35 14.73 -13.42
N ASN A 277 -4.11 14.29 -13.61
CA ASN A 277 -2.92 14.77 -12.90
C ASN A 277 -3.05 14.64 -11.38
N LEU A 278 -3.68 13.56 -10.90
CA LEU A 278 -3.95 13.32 -9.50
C LEU A 278 -3.20 12.09 -8.96
N ILE A 279 -2.58 12.28 -7.81
CA ILE A 279 -1.98 11.23 -6.98
C ILE A 279 -3.01 10.80 -5.95
N TYR A 280 -3.14 9.47 -5.73
CA TYR A 280 -4.03 8.90 -4.72
C TYR A 280 -3.24 8.06 -3.73
N TYR A 281 -3.60 8.16 -2.46
CA TYR A 281 -2.99 7.41 -1.37
C TYR A 281 -3.86 7.47 -0.11
N GLY A 282 -3.51 6.63 0.88
CA GLY A 282 -4.15 6.64 2.18
C GLY A 282 -3.27 7.22 3.29
N SER A 283 -3.87 7.76 4.33
CA SER A 283 -3.21 8.14 5.58
C SER A 283 -3.60 7.22 6.73
N GLY A 284 -2.66 6.95 7.63
CA GLY A 284 -2.78 6.01 8.72
C GLY A 284 -3.58 6.53 9.91
N ASN A 285 -3.47 5.77 11.00
CA ASN A 285 -4.19 6.01 12.26
C ASN A 285 -3.83 7.37 12.90
N PRO A 286 -4.68 7.91 13.76
CA PRO A 286 -4.32 8.99 14.66
C PRO A 286 -3.53 8.41 15.85
N SER A 287 -2.37 8.98 16.19
CA SER A 287 -1.69 8.68 17.45
C SER A 287 -2.41 9.38 18.62
N THR A 288 -2.52 8.85 19.77
CA THR A 288 -2.21 7.50 20.27
C THR A 288 -3.32 6.52 19.91
N TRP A 289 -3.13 5.22 20.17
CA TRP A 289 -4.20 4.21 20.03
C TRP A 289 -5.24 4.28 21.15
N ASN A 290 -5.04 5.11 22.17
CA ASN A 290 -6.04 5.44 23.18
C ASN A 290 -6.93 6.58 22.66
N PRO A 291 -8.19 6.31 22.25
CA PRO A 291 -9.08 7.32 21.67
C PRO A 291 -9.49 8.40 22.67
N VAL A 292 -9.55 8.07 23.97
CA VAL A 292 -9.95 8.99 25.04
C VAL A 292 -8.98 10.17 25.14
N GLN A 293 -7.70 9.97 24.85
CA GLN A 293 -6.69 11.02 24.90
C GLN A 293 -6.76 12.02 23.73
N ARG A 294 -7.51 11.73 22.66
CA ARG A 294 -7.58 12.57 21.46
C ARG A 294 -9.02 12.73 20.93
N PRO A 295 -9.92 13.32 21.70
CA PRO A 295 -11.32 13.46 21.31
C PRO A 295 -11.51 14.21 19.98
N GLY A 296 -12.59 13.90 19.28
CA GLY A 296 -12.95 14.46 17.97
C GLY A 296 -12.66 13.52 16.80
N ASP A 297 -13.04 13.92 15.59
CA ASP A 297 -12.88 13.09 14.37
C ASP A 297 -11.43 12.84 13.96
N ASN A 298 -10.48 13.61 14.49
CA ASN A 298 -9.04 13.54 14.19
C ASN A 298 -8.74 13.62 12.68
N LYS A 299 -9.37 14.56 12.00
CA LYS A 299 -9.16 14.76 10.56
C LYS A 299 -7.76 15.30 10.26
N TRP A 300 -7.10 14.83 9.24
CA TRP A 300 -7.50 13.84 8.24
C TRP A 300 -6.62 12.58 8.37
N SER A 301 -6.59 11.97 9.55
CA SER A 301 -6.15 10.59 9.70
C SER A 301 -7.15 9.64 9.04
N MET A 302 -6.79 8.39 8.79
CA MET A 302 -7.68 7.36 8.22
C MET A 302 -8.38 7.78 6.93
N SER A 303 -7.69 8.49 6.06
CA SER A 303 -8.31 9.15 4.91
C SER A 303 -7.70 8.76 3.58
N LEU A 304 -8.55 8.70 2.55
CA LEU A 304 -8.14 8.68 1.15
C LEU A 304 -7.94 10.11 0.66
N TRP A 305 -6.88 10.33 -0.09
CA TRP A 305 -6.47 11.63 -0.61
C TRP A 305 -6.35 11.62 -2.12
N ALA A 306 -6.79 12.69 -2.76
CA ALA A 306 -6.45 13.03 -4.14
C ALA A 306 -5.70 14.35 -4.15
N ARG A 307 -4.45 14.34 -4.59
CA ARG A 307 -3.59 15.54 -4.69
C ARG A 307 -3.14 15.81 -6.11
N ASP A 308 -3.10 17.06 -6.48
CA ASP A 308 -2.44 17.50 -7.71
C ASP A 308 -0.95 17.13 -7.67
N ALA A 309 -0.46 16.49 -8.73
CA ALA A 309 0.90 15.97 -8.76
C ALA A 309 1.98 17.03 -8.78
N ASP A 310 1.68 18.20 -9.36
CA ASP A 310 2.66 19.28 -9.53
C ASP A 310 2.81 20.14 -8.28
N THR A 311 1.71 20.35 -7.54
CA THR A 311 1.63 21.32 -6.45
C THR A 311 1.39 20.70 -5.08
N GLY A 312 0.94 19.44 -5.03
CA GLY A 312 0.49 18.78 -3.80
C GLY A 312 -0.86 19.29 -3.28
N ALA A 313 -1.51 20.24 -3.96
CA ALA A 313 -2.82 20.76 -3.56
C ALA A 313 -3.88 19.67 -3.51
N VAL A 314 -4.70 19.66 -2.46
CA VAL A 314 -5.71 18.63 -2.26
C VAL A 314 -6.94 18.92 -3.11
N LYS A 315 -7.29 17.98 -4.00
CA LYS A 315 -8.52 18.03 -4.79
C LYS A 315 -9.71 17.58 -3.95
N TRP A 316 -9.60 16.43 -3.33
CA TRP A 316 -10.58 15.90 -2.38
C TRP A 316 -9.90 15.01 -1.33
N VAL A 317 -10.57 14.85 -0.22
CA VAL A 317 -10.18 13.95 0.88
C VAL A 317 -11.43 13.31 1.48
N TYR A 318 -11.36 12.00 1.80
CA TYR A 318 -12.46 11.25 2.40
C TYR A 318 -11.96 10.44 3.58
N GLN A 319 -12.54 10.67 4.78
CA GLN A 319 -12.17 9.96 5.99
C GLN A 319 -13.02 8.68 6.16
N MET A 320 -12.36 7.53 6.12
CA MET A 320 -13.00 6.21 6.17
C MET A 320 -13.39 5.78 7.58
N THR A 321 -12.53 6.08 8.56
CA THR A 321 -12.77 5.77 9.98
C THR A 321 -12.54 7.03 10.81
N PRO A 322 -13.57 7.89 10.98
CA PRO A 322 -13.48 9.03 11.88
C PRO A 322 -13.23 8.56 13.32
N HIS A 323 -12.33 9.26 14.04
CA HIS A 323 -11.98 8.92 15.42
C HIS A 323 -11.59 7.44 15.57
N ASP A 324 -10.65 6.98 14.76
CA ASP A 324 -10.23 5.58 14.80
C ASP A 324 -9.82 5.15 16.22
N GLU A 325 -10.44 4.08 16.71
CA GLU A 325 -10.32 3.55 18.06
C GLU A 325 -9.58 2.20 18.10
N TRP A 326 -9.12 1.68 16.94
CA TRP A 326 -8.71 0.28 16.76
C TRP A 326 -7.41 0.08 16.02
N ASP A 327 -6.72 1.15 15.64
CA ASP A 327 -5.54 1.12 14.75
C ASP A 327 -5.89 0.57 13.35
N PHE A 328 -6.95 1.06 12.75
CA PHE A 328 -7.30 0.72 11.37
C PHE A 328 -6.64 1.68 10.37
N ASP A 329 -5.36 1.56 10.16
CA ASP A 329 -4.62 2.38 9.20
C ASP A 329 -5.23 2.39 7.80
N GLY A 330 -5.50 3.57 7.25
CA GLY A 330 -6.08 3.75 5.92
C GLY A 330 -5.07 3.73 4.77
N ILE A 331 -3.89 3.15 4.95
CA ILE A 331 -2.72 3.28 4.05
C ILE A 331 -2.71 2.31 2.87
N ASN A 332 -3.62 1.36 2.82
CA ASN A 332 -3.63 0.32 1.80
C ASN A 332 -3.67 0.94 0.40
N GLU A 333 -3.32 0.16 -0.60
CA GLU A 333 -3.26 0.61 -1.98
C GLU A 333 -4.61 1.12 -2.49
N THR A 334 -4.53 1.98 -3.49
CA THR A 334 -5.66 2.45 -4.27
C THR A 334 -5.53 1.91 -5.70
N VAL A 335 -6.62 1.36 -6.24
CA VAL A 335 -6.66 0.82 -7.61
C VAL A 335 -7.60 1.66 -8.46
N LEU A 336 -7.08 2.16 -9.58
CA LEU A 336 -7.83 3.06 -10.47
C LEU A 336 -8.41 2.26 -11.63
N VAL A 337 -9.73 2.19 -11.71
CA VAL A 337 -10.44 1.43 -12.76
C VAL A 337 -11.66 2.21 -13.24
N ASP A 338 -11.83 2.33 -14.56
CA ASP A 338 -13.07 2.86 -15.12
C ASP A 338 -14.10 1.73 -15.18
N GLN A 339 -15.23 1.89 -14.50
CA GLN A 339 -16.26 0.85 -14.42
C GLN A 339 -17.66 1.44 -14.25
N GLU A 340 -18.66 0.67 -14.69
CA GLU A 340 -20.06 1.03 -14.50
C GLU A 340 -20.50 0.71 -13.07
N VAL A 341 -21.00 1.72 -12.35
CA VAL A 341 -21.58 1.58 -11.00
C VAL A 341 -22.99 2.18 -11.05
N LYS A 342 -23.99 1.42 -10.60
CA LYS A 342 -25.40 1.85 -10.58
C LYS A 342 -25.90 2.40 -11.94
N GLY A 343 -25.45 1.78 -13.05
CA GLY A 343 -25.89 2.14 -14.41
C GLY A 343 -25.19 3.36 -15.02
N LYS A 344 -24.16 3.90 -14.37
CA LYS A 344 -23.36 5.03 -14.86
C LYS A 344 -21.88 4.68 -14.87
N MET A 345 -21.19 5.04 -15.97
CA MET A 345 -19.73 4.91 -16.05
C MET A 345 -19.05 5.94 -15.16
N HIS A 346 -18.17 5.48 -14.28
CA HIS A 346 -17.36 6.29 -13.39
C HIS A 346 -15.87 6.00 -13.59
N LYS A 347 -15.04 7.01 -13.39
CA LYS A 347 -13.62 6.84 -13.15
C LYS A 347 -13.46 6.48 -11.68
N THR A 348 -13.44 5.18 -11.34
CA THR A 348 -13.42 4.79 -9.93
C THR A 348 -12.03 4.65 -9.35
N ILE A 349 -11.94 4.90 -8.06
CA ILE A 349 -10.86 4.48 -7.17
C ILE A 349 -11.45 3.43 -6.22
N VAL A 350 -10.78 2.28 -6.13
CA VAL A 350 -11.17 1.19 -5.25
C VAL A 350 -10.11 1.01 -4.18
N HIS A 351 -10.54 0.92 -2.93
CA HIS A 351 -9.67 0.77 -1.77
C HIS A 351 -10.27 -0.24 -0.80
N PHE A 352 -9.46 -1.19 -0.35
CA PHE A 352 -9.82 -2.17 0.67
C PHE A 352 -9.09 -1.81 1.95
N ASP A 353 -9.85 -1.27 2.91
CA ASP A 353 -9.28 -0.72 4.13
C ASP A 353 -9.06 -1.77 5.22
N ARG A 354 -8.13 -1.50 6.17
CA ARG A 354 -7.96 -2.36 7.36
C ARG A 354 -9.26 -2.56 8.13
N ASN A 355 -10.12 -1.55 8.15
CA ASN A 355 -11.41 -1.56 8.85
C ASN A 355 -12.41 -2.62 8.33
N GLY A 356 -12.08 -3.30 7.24
CA GLY A 356 -12.85 -4.41 6.66
C GLY A 356 -13.89 -3.99 5.63
N PHE A 357 -13.97 -2.71 5.29
CA PHE A 357 -14.82 -2.22 4.21
C PHE A 357 -14.03 -1.97 2.93
N GLY A 358 -14.61 -2.39 1.81
CA GLY A 358 -14.17 -2.01 0.46
C GLY A 358 -14.90 -0.75 0.02
N TYR A 359 -14.14 0.28 -0.29
CA TYR A 359 -14.65 1.58 -0.73
C TYR A 359 -14.46 1.74 -2.24
N THR A 360 -15.53 2.14 -2.94
CA THR A 360 -15.48 2.56 -4.33
C THR A 360 -15.94 4.00 -4.39
N LEU A 361 -15.06 4.91 -4.82
CA LEU A 361 -15.37 6.32 -5.00
C LEU A 361 -15.16 6.70 -6.47
N ASP A 362 -15.80 7.77 -6.90
CA ASP A 362 -15.41 8.49 -8.11
C ASP A 362 -14.10 9.22 -7.87
N ARG A 363 -13.02 8.86 -8.59
CA ARG A 363 -11.68 9.39 -8.33
C ARG A 363 -11.46 10.83 -8.76
N GLU A 364 -12.36 11.37 -9.59
CA GLU A 364 -12.32 12.75 -10.02
C GLU A 364 -12.92 13.70 -8.96
N THR A 365 -13.97 13.24 -8.26
CA THR A 365 -14.77 14.07 -7.37
C THR A 365 -14.69 13.72 -5.89
N GLY A 366 -14.36 12.48 -5.56
CA GLY A 366 -14.44 11.93 -4.20
C GLY A 366 -15.84 11.49 -3.79
N GLU A 367 -16.81 11.38 -4.75
CA GLU A 367 -18.15 10.85 -4.50
C GLU A 367 -18.09 9.39 -4.04
N LEU A 368 -18.74 9.07 -2.90
CA LEU A 368 -18.82 7.71 -2.39
C LEU A 368 -19.90 6.92 -3.13
N LEU A 369 -19.50 5.87 -3.86
CA LEU A 369 -20.39 5.07 -4.69
C LEU A 369 -20.80 3.76 -4.02
N VAL A 370 -19.85 3.05 -3.39
CA VAL A 370 -20.05 1.76 -2.69
C VAL A 370 -19.14 1.73 -1.45
N ALA A 371 -19.67 1.23 -0.34
CA ALA A 371 -18.89 0.91 0.86
C ALA A 371 -19.51 -0.32 1.53
N GLU A 372 -18.92 -1.49 1.31
CA GLU A 372 -19.44 -2.77 1.79
C GLU A 372 -18.31 -3.64 2.39
N LYS A 373 -18.67 -4.52 3.32
CA LYS A 373 -17.72 -5.43 3.96
C LYS A 373 -17.15 -6.44 2.98
N PHE A 374 -15.84 -6.61 2.95
CA PHE A 374 -15.17 -7.68 2.20
C PHE A 374 -14.71 -8.85 3.10
N ASP A 375 -14.86 -8.71 4.42
CA ASP A 375 -14.74 -9.78 5.39
C ASP A 375 -16.02 -9.84 6.24
N LYS A 376 -16.66 -11.01 6.29
CA LYS A 376 -17.93 -11.22 7.00
C LYS A 376 -17.79 -11.14 8.52
N SER A 377 -16.58 -11.29 9.06
CA SER A 377 -16.34 -11.22 10.50
C SER A 377 -16.40 -9.80 11.07
N VAL A 378 -16.32 -8.77 10.24
CA VAL A 378 -16.32 -7.35 10.66
C VAL A 378 -17.54 -7.02 11.52
N ASN A 379 -17.31 -6.59 12.78
CA ASN A 379 -18.37 -6.35 13.76
C ASN A 379 -18.32 -4.98 14.46
N TRP A 380 -17.21 -4.24 14.35
CA TRP A 380 -17.04 -2.93 14.98
C TRP A 380 -18.03 -1.87 14.47
N ALA A 381 -18.49 -2.03 13.22
CA ALA A 381 -19.52 -1.21 12.60
C ALA A 381 -20.53 -2.09 11.87
N THR A 382 -21.79 -1.68 11.87
CA THR A 382 -22.86 -2.40 11.15
C THR A 382 -22.72 -2.20 9.64
N HIS A 383 -22.54 -0.95 9.19
CA HIS A 383 -22.42 -0.53 7.78
C HIS A 383 -21.82 0.87 7.71
N VAL A 384 -21.48 1.33 6.52
CA VAL A 384 -21.20 2.74 6.24
C VAL A 384 -22.50 3.40 5.77
N ASP A 385 -22.95 4.43 6.49
CA ASP A 385 -24.07 5.24 6.03
C ASP A 385 -23.65 6.01 4.77
N MET A 386 -24.24 5.65 3.64
CA MET A 386 -23.90 6.21 2.33
C MET A 386 -24.22 7.70 2.20
N ASN A 387 -25.12 8.24 3.01
CA ASN A 387 -25.45 9.65 3.01
C ASN A 387 -24.38 10.48 3.73
N THR A 388 -23.99 10.05 4.93
CA THR A 388 -22.97 10.75 5.73
C THR A 388 -21.54 10.35 5.35
N GLY A 389 -21.35 9.17 4.75
CA GLY A 389 -20.06 8.56 4.50
C GLY A 389 -19.40 7.99 5.77
N ARG A 390 -20.14 7.85 6.88
CA ARG A 390 -19.57 7.45 8.17
C ARG A 390 -19.98 6.02 8.55
N PRO A 391 -19.04 5.19 9.03
CA PRO A 391 -19.35 3.90 9.62
C PRO A 391 -20.28 4.04 10.83
N GLN A 392 -21.22 3.13 10.98
CA GLN A 392 -22.15 3.09 12.11
C GLN A 392 -21.60 2.15 13.18
N VAL A 393 -20.86 2.74 14.13
CA VAL A 393 -20.13 2.04 15.19
C VAL A 393 -21.07 1.27 16.12
N VAL A 394 -20.69 0.05 16.45
CA VAL A 394 -21.38 -0.79 17.43
C VAL A 394 -20.77 -0.54 18.81
N SER A 395 -21.54 0.06 19.72
CA SER A 395 -21.07 0.50 21.05
C SER A 395 -20.32 -0.58 21.83
N LYS A 396 -20.73 -1.84 21.74
CA LYS A 396 -20.06 -2.96 22.38
C LYS A 396 -18.56 -3.06 22.02
N TYR A 397 -18.20 -2.66 20.79
CA TYR A 397 -16.84 -2.78 20.24
C TYR A 397 -16.11 -1.43 20.16
N SER A 398 -16.70 -0.35 20.69
CA SER A 398 -16.06 0.95 20.82
C SER A 398 -15.17 0.98 22.06
N THR A 399 -13.88 1.19 21.87
CA THR A 399 -12.93 1.28 22.98
C THR A 399 -13.06 2.62 23.71
N GLU A 400 -13.49 3.69 23.02
CA GLU A 400 -13.83 4.97 23.65
C GLU A 400 -15.02 4.86 24.60
N GLN A 401 -16.12 4.24 24.13
CA GLN A 401 -17.34 4.13 24.94
C GLN A 401 -17.18 3.17 26.12
N ASN A 402 -16.33 2.16 25.98
CA ASN A 402 -15.99 1.24 27.07
C ASN A 402 -15.02 1.88 28.07
N GLY A 403 -14.14 2.79 27.61
CA GLY A 403 -13.26 3.60 28.45
C GLY A 403 -11.83 3.06 28.58
N GLU A 404 -10.95 3.88 29.16
CA GLU A 404 -9.58 3.50 29.52
C GLU A 404 -9.55 2.37 30.54
N ASP A 405 -8.51 1.54 30.48
CA ASP A 405 -8.29 0.38 31.36
C ASP A 405 -9.44 -0.64 31.33
N VAL A 406 -10.23 -0.63 30.24
CA VAL A 406 -11.30 -1.60 29.99
C VAL A 406 -10.96 -2.44 28.76
N ASN A 407 -10.86 -3.76 28.94
CA ASN A 407 -10.60 -4.68 27.86
C ASN A 407 -11.86 -4.90 27.00
N THR A 408 -11.89 -4.29 25.81
CA THR A 408 -12.95 -4.48 24.82
C THR A 408 -12.69 -5.77 24.04
N GLN A 409 -13.54 -6.78 24.25
CA GLN A 409 -13.32 -8.13 23.75
C GLN A 409 -13.98 -8.40 22.40
N GLY A 410 -13.29 -9.19 21.56
CA GLY A 410 -13.81 -9.76 20.32
C GLY A 410 -14.09 -8.73 19.22
N VAL A 411 -13.32 -7.66 19.15
CA VAL A 411 -13.39 -6.67 18.06
C VAL A 411 -12.88 -7.30 16.77
N CYS A 412 -13.66 -7.26 15.72
CA CYS A 412 -13.29 -7.75 14.39
C CYS A 412 -13.43 -6.66 13.32
N PRO A 413 -12.39 -6.42 12.51
CA PRO A 413 -11.11 -7.13 12.50
C PRO A 413 -10.21 -6.73 13.67
N ALA A 414 -9.10 -7.46 13.84
CA ALA A 414 -8.00 -7.03 14.69
C ALA A 414 -7.28 -5.81 14.08
N ALA A 415 -6.35 -5.20 14.82
CA ALA A 415 -5.55 -4.07 14.36
C ALA A 415 -4.74 -4.35 13.07
N LEU A 416 -4.38 -5.63 12.82
CA LEU A 416 -3.84 -6.05 11.52
C LEU A 416 -4.78 -5.75 10.34
N GLY A 417 -6.07 -5.51 10.62
CA GLY A 417 -7.11 -5.28 9.63
C GLY A 417 -7.62 -6.58 8.98
N SER A 418 -8.75 -6.51 8.28
CA SER A 418 -9.19 -7.58 7.35
C SER A 418 -8.23 -7.72 6.17
N LYS A 419 -7.40 -6.70 5.92
CA LYS A 419 -6.29 -6.61 4.98
C LYS A 419 -5.30 -5.58 5.53
N ASN A 420 -4.02 -5.73 5.22
CA ASN A 420 -2.98 -4.75 5.56
C ASN A 420 -2.32 -4.23 4.27
N GLN A 421 -1.02 -3.98 4.28
CA GLN A 421 -0.25 -3.40 3.19
C GLN A 421 -0.21 -4.25 1.90
N GLN A 422 -0.42 -5.54 1.96
CA GLN A 422 -0.32 -6.46 0.82
C GLN A 422 -1.30 -6.05 -0.30
N PRO A 423 -0.80 -5.68 -1.51
CA PRO A 423 -1.65 -5.10 -2.53
C PRO A 423 -2.53 -6.13 -3.23
N VAL A 424 -3.76 -5.73 -3.55
CA VAL A 424 -4.70 -6.50 -4.36
C VAL A 424 -4.28 -6.50 -5.83
N SER A 425 -4.87 -7.40 -6.61
CA SER A 425 -4.85 -7.31 -8.07
C SER A 425 -6.27 -7.22 -8.64
N TYR A 426 -6.40 -6.65 -9.83
CA TYR A 426 -7.66 -6.53 -10.55
C TYR A 426 -7.56 -7.23 -11.90
N SER A 427 -8.60 -7.95 -12.32
CA SER A 427 -8.67 -8.52 -13.67
C SER A 427 -9.80 -7.89 -14.48
N PRO A 428 -9.50 -7.23 -15.60
CA PRO A 428 -10.52 -6.70 -16.50
C PRO A 428 -11.35 -7.81 -17.19
N GLN A 429 -10.86 -9.05 -17.24
CA GLN A 429 -11.57 -10.19 -17.82
C GLN A 429 -12.71 -10.68 -16.93
N THR A 430 -12.57 -10.55 -15.61
CA THR A 430 -13.59 -10.97 -14.63
C THR A 430 -14.33 -9.79 -14.02
N GLY A 431 -13.73 -8.59 -14.04
CA GLY A 431 -14.20 -7.42 -13.32
C GLY A 431 -14.03 -7.53 -11.79
N LEU A 432 -13.21 -8.47 -11.31
CA LEU A 432 -13.02 -8.78 -9.90
C LEU A 432 -11.67 -8.29 -9.38
N PHE A 433 -11.66 -7.93 -8.09
CA PHE A 433 -10.47 -7.65 -7.30
C PHE A 433 -10.13 -8.86 -6.45
N TYR A 434 -8.85 -9.21 -6.35
CA TYR A 434 -8.35 -10.36 -5.62
C TYR A 434 -7.59 -9.90 -4.39
N ILE A 435 -8.19 -10.15 -3.23
CA ILE A 435 -7.79 -9.59 -1.94
C ILE A 435 -7.04 -10.64 -1.14
N SER A 436 -5.79 -10.35 -0.83
CA SER A 436 -5.00 -11.06 0.18
C SER A 436 -5.44 -10.58 1.56
N GLY A 437 -6.14 -11.43 2.32
CA GLY A 437 -6.86 -11.01 3.52
C GLY A 437 -6.41 -11.71 4.80
N ASN A 438 -6.70 -11.02 5.90
CA ASN A 438 -6.64 -11.52 7.27
C ASN A 438 -8.05 -11.89 7.72
N HIS A 439 -8.14 -12.76 8.74
CA HIS A 439 -9.41 -13.16 9.33
C HIS A 439 -9.23 -13.31 10.84
N LEU A 440 -9.00 -12.19 11.51
CA LEU A 440 -8.68 -12.10 12.94
C LEU A 440 -9.58 -11.13 13.66
N CYS A 441 -9.78 -11.42 14.94
CA CYS A 441 -10.35 -10.50 15.92
C CYS A 441 -9.34 -10.20 17.02
N MET A 442 -9.65 -9.25 17.90
CA MET A 442 -8.78 -8.87 19.00
C MET A 442 -9.55 -8.54 20.26
N ASP A 443 -8.88 -8.69 21.38
CA ASP A 443 -9.19 -7.99 22.61
C ASP A 443 -8.27 -6.77 22.68
N TYR A 444 -8.83 -5.62 23.08
CA TYR A 444 -8.15 -4.32 23.00
C TYR A 444 -8.40 -3.52 24.29
N GLU A 445 -7.33 -3.15 24.98
CA GLU A 445 -7.37 -2.39 26.20
C GLU A 445 -6.55 -1.10 26.06
N PRO A 446 -7.21 0.09 25.92
CA PRO A 446 -6.51 1.36 25.87
C PRO A 446 -6.07 1.78 27.29
N PHE A 447 -4.91 2.42 27.37
CA PHE A 447 -4.39 3.00 28.61
C PHE A 447 -3.72 4.35 28.36
N GLU A 448 -3.62 5.18 29.42
CA GLU A 448 -2.97 6.48 29.31
C GLU A 448 -1.49 6.36 29.01
N VAL A 449 -1.00 7.15 28.05
CA VAL A 449 0.41 7.24 27.67
C VAL A 449 0.82 8.69 27.49
N SER A 450 2.05 9.03 27.96
CA SER A 450 2.63 10.36 27.76
C SER A 450 3.53 10.39 26.54
N TYR A 451 3.42 11.44 25.74
CA TYR A 451 4.28 11.65 24.58
C TYR A 451 5.70 12.06 24.99
N THR A 452 6.67 11.34 24.44
CA THR A 452 8.09 11.73 24.43
C THR A 452 8.63 11.48 23.03
N ALA A 453 9.25 12.48 22.41
CA ALA A 453 9.78 12.37 21.06
C ALA A 453 10.76 11.19 20.93
N GLY A 454 10.59 10.37 19.90
CA GLY A 454 11.41 9.18 19.65
C GLY A 454 11.15 7.99 20.58
N GLN A 455 10.13 8.06 21.44
CA GLN A 455 9.68 6.94 22.28
C GLN A 455 8.30 6.43 21.82
N PRO A 456 7.98 5.16 22.07
CA PRO A 456 6.66 4.61 21.74
C PRO A 456 5.52 5.42 22.38
N TYR A 457 4.53 5.77 21.56
CA TYR A 457 3.33 6.52 21.94
C TYR A 457 2.06 5.74 21.55
N VAL A 458 2.01 4.45 21.88
CA VAL A 458 0.94 3.53 21.48
C VAL A 458 -0.28 3.69 22.38
N GLY A 459 -0.19 3.43 23.68
CA GLY A 459 -1.31 3.59 24.63
C GLY A 459 -2.39 2.50 24.52
N ALA A 460 -2.04 1.29 24.08
CA ALA A 460 -2.95 0.15 24.09
C ALA A 460 -2.21 -1.18 24.20
N THR A 461 -2.89 -2.18 24.76
CA THR A 461 -2.49 -3.59 24.75
C THR A 461 -3.46 -4.39 23.91
N LEU A 462 -2.94 -5.28 23.09
CA LEU A 462 -3.72 -6.12 22.17
C LEU A 462 -3.45 -7.60 22.39
N THR A 463 -4.52 -8.41 22.20
CA THR A 463 -4.41 -9.87 22.03
C THR A 463 -5.19 -10.22 20.77
N MET A 464 -4.59 -10.98 19.85
CA MET A 464 -5.23 -11.34 18.58
C MET A 464 -5.57 -12.83 18.54
N MET A 465 -6.67 -13.15 17.84
CA MET A 465 -7.22 -14.51 17.74
C MET A 465 -7.92 -14.72 16.39
N PRO A 466 -8.14 -15.97 15.95
CA PRO A 466 -8.97 -16.25 14.77
C PRO A 466 -10.38 -15.65 14.93
N ALA A 467 -10.96 -15.14 13.85
CA ALA A 467 -12.34 -14.69 13.84
C ALA A 467 -13.28 -15.89 14.05
N GLY A 468 -13.97 -15.94 15.21
CA GLY A 468 -14.73 -17.09 15.66
C GLY A 468 -16.21 -17.08 15.32
N ALA A 469 -16.71 -16.06 14.61
CA ALA A 469 -18.14 -15.95 14.29
C ALA A 469 -18.37 -15.32 12.91
N ASP A 470 -19.30 -15.90 12.16
CA ASP A 470 -19.88 -15.24 10.98
C ASP A 470 -20.87 -14.18 11.47
N VAL A 471 -20.51 -12.91 11.33
CA VAL A 471 -21.31 -11.76 11.80
C VAL A 471 -22.65 -11.65 11.05
N MET A 472 -22.69 -12.09 9.79
CA MET A 472 -23.90 -12.02 8.97
C MET A 472 -24.98 -12.99 9.43
N THR A 473 -24.58 -14.12 9.98
CA THR A 473 -25.52 -15.16 10.46
C THR A 473 -25.61 -15.22 11.98
N GLY A 474 -24.71 -14.54 12.72
CA GLY A 474 -24.59 -14.62 14.17
C GLY A 474 -24.17 -16.00 14.69
N LYS A 475 -23.76 -16.90 13.81
CA LYS A 475 -23.33 -18.25 14.14
C LYS A 475 -21.81 -18.34 14.14
N PRO A 476 -21.20 -19.10 15.06
CA PRO A 476 -19.79 -19.48 14.96
C PRO A 476 -19.56 -20.14 13.60
N ASP A 477 -18.61 -19.66 12.83
CA ASP A 477 -18.31 -20.26 11.51
C ASP A 477 -17.54 -21.58 11.64
N GLY A 478 -17.12 -21.91 12.87
CA GLY A 478 -16.38 -23.15 13.17
C GLY A 478 -14.98 -23.17 12.57
N THR A 479 -14.49 -22.03 12.06
CA THR A 479 -13.18 -21.96 11.42
C THR A 479 -12.14 -21.44 12.39
N THR A 480 -10.93 -21.99 12.23
CA THR A 480 -9.71 -21.55 12.94
C THR A 480 -8.73 -20.87 11.98
N ASN A 481 -9.15 -20.58 10.75
CA ASN A 481 -8.30 -19.93 9.77
C ASN A 481 -8.03 -18.47 10.13
N LEU A 482 -6.78 -18.07 10.01
CA LEU A 482 -6.32 -16.69 10.27
C LEU A 482 -6.31 -15.82 9.00
N GLY A 483 -6.55 -16.44 7.84
CA GLY A 483 -6.49 -15.74 6.55
C GLY A 483 -7.53 -16.21 5.55
N GLN A 484 -7.66 -15.41 4.51
CA GLN A 484 -8.52 -15.72 3.36
C GLN A 484 -7.98 -15.05 2.10
N PHE A 485 -8.27 -15.67 0.94
CA PHE A 485 -8.03 -15.07 -0.36
C PHE A 485 -9.36 -14.92 -1.08
N THR A 486 -9.77 -13.67 -1.34
CA THR A 486 -11.15 -13.33 -1.69
C THR A 486 -11.23 -12.61 -3.03
N ALA A 487 -12.15 -13.02 -3.92
CA ALA A 487 -12.51 -12.26 -5.09
C ALA A 487 -13.76 -11.42 -4.81
N TYR A 488 -13.68 -10.13 -5.17
CA TYR A 488 -14.68 -9.13 -4.81
C TYR A 488 -15.09 -8.27 -6.01
N ASP A 489 -16.39 -8.05 -6.16
CA ASP A 489 -16.95 -7.11 -7.14
C ASP A 489 -17.18 -5.75 -6.50
N ALA A 490 -16.29 -4.81 -6.78
CA ALA A 490 -16.34 -3.46 -6.23
C ALA A 490 -17.49 -2.59 -6.76
N LYS A 491 -18.17 -2.99 -7.84
CA LYS A 491 -19.35 -2.29 -8.38
C LYS A 491 -20.58 -2.56 -7.53
N THR A 492 -20.65 -3.74 -6.95
CA THR A 492 -21.81 -4.21 -6.18
C THR A 492 -21.54 -4.41 -4.70
N GLY A 493 -20.26 -4.38 -4.27
CA GLY A 493 -19.89 -4.65 -2.90
C GLY A 493 -20.02 -6.12 -2.50
N LYS A 494 -19.92 -7.06 -3.45
CA LYS A 494 -20.17 -8.48 -3.19
C LYS A 494 -18.93 -9.35 -3.34
N ILE A 495 -18.79 -10.30 -2.42
CA ILE A 495 -17.81 -11.37 -2.52
C ILE A 495 -18.28 -12.37 -3.59
N ALA A 496 -17.46 -12.61 -4.61
CA ALA A 496 -17.71 -13.60 -5.65
C ALA A 496 -17.33 -15.02 -5.17
N TRP A 497 -16.17 -15.14 -4.57
CA TRP A 497 -15.70 -16.36 -3.92
C TRP A 497 -14.62 -16.03 -2.87
N SER A 498 -14.38 -16.93 -1.93
CA SER A 498 -13.35 -16.79 -0.90
C SER A 498 -12.76 -18.15 -0.54
N ASN A 499 -11.43 -18.24 -0.52
CA ASN A 499 -10.68 -19.41 -0.07
C ASN A 499 -10.16 -19.14 1.34
N LYS A 500 -10.36 -20.09 2.26
CA LYS A 500 -9.80 -20.04 3.61
C LYS A 500 -8.32 -20.44 3.56
N GLU A 501 -7.50 -19.69 4.29
CA GLU A 501 -6.07 -19.96 4.46
C GLU A 501 -5.75 -20.13 5.94
N GLN A 502 -4.88 -21.08 6.27
CA GLN A 502 -4.54 -21.38 7.66
C GLN A 502 -4.01 -20.16 8.41
N PHE A 503 -3.12 -19.39 7.75
CA PHE A 503 -2.58 -18.14 8.25
C PHE A 503 -2.99 -16.98 7.33
N SER A 504 -2.82 -15.75 7.80
CA SER A 504 -3.05 -14.55 6.98
C SER A 504 -2.33 -14.63 5.64
N VAL A 505 -3.00 -14.14 4.58
CA VAL A 505 -2.35 -13.96 3.28
C VAL A 505 -1.71 -12.57 3.29
N TRP A 506 -0.39 -12.52 3.50
CA TRP A 506 0.37 -11.28 3.67
C TRP A 506 1.16 -10.86 2.42
N SER A 507 0.94 -11.54 1.31
CA SER A 507 1.59 -11.34 0.02
C SER A 507 0.70 -10.59 -0.94
N GLY A 508 1.26 -9.64 -1.70
CA GLY A 508 0.55 -9.01 -2.81
C GLY A 508 0.29 -9.99 -3.95
N SER A 509 -0.95 -9.98 -4.47
CA SER A 509 -1.36 -10.83 -5.58
C SER A 509 -1.02 -10.23 -6.95
N VAL A 510 -1.03 -11.05 -8.01
CA VAL A 510 -0.98 -10.63 -9.41
C VAL A 510 -1.95 -11.45 -10.25
N ALA A 511 -2.78 -10.77 -11.04
CA ALA A 511 -3.70 -11.38 -11.99
C ALA A 511 -3.13 -11.32 -13.41
N THR A 512 -3.41 -12.34 -14.23
CA THR A 512 -2.88 -12.41 -15.60
C THR A 512 -3.98 -12.66 -16.63
N ALA A 513 -3.71 -12.31 -17.88
CA ALA A 513 -4.59 -12.60 -19.00
C ALA A 513 -4.74 -14.11 -19.28
N GLY A 514 -3.89 -14.96 -18.69
CA GLY A 514 -4.06 -16.42 -18.68
C GLY A 514 -5.20 -16.92 -17.78
N GLY A 515 -5.92 -16.02 -17.10
CA GLY A 515 -7.01 -16.36 -16.19
C GLY A 515 -6.55 -16.92 -14.85
N VAL A 516 -5.31 -16.66 -14.49
CA VAL A 516 -4.66 -17.14 -13.26
C VAL A 516 -4.37 -15.98 -12.34
N VAL A 517 -4.54 -16.17 -11.03
CA VAL A 517 -4.11 -15.24 -9.99
C VAL A 517 -3.10 -15.93 -9.09
N PHE A 518 -1.95 -15.27 -8.90
CA PHE A 518 -0.88 -15.76 -8.01
C PHE A 518 -0.86 -14.98 -6.71
N TYR A 519 -0.56 -15.66 -5.61
CA TYR A 519 -0.30 -15.08 -4.30
C TYR A 519 0.59 -16.00 -3.46
N GLY A 520 1.18 -15.47 -2.39
CA GLY A 520 2.00 -16.23 -1.45
C GLY A 520 1.31 -16.41 -0.11
N THR A 521 1.74 -17.42 0.66
CA THR A 521 1.25 -17.68 2.01
C THR A 521 2.37 -17.56 3.05
N LEU A 522 2.01 -17.32 4.32
CA LEU A 522 2.99 -17.23 5.42
C LEU A 522 3.74 -18.53 5.65
N GLU A 523 3.14 -19.66 5.31
CA GLU A 523 3.82 -20.95 5.36
C GLU A 523 4.90 -21.08 4.29
N GLY A 524 4.86 -20.24 3.25
CA GLY A 524 5.82 -20.21 2.16
C GLY A 524 5.34 -20.85 0.86
N TYR A 525 4.05 -21.05 0.66
CA TYR A 525 3.53 -21.53 -0.62
C TYR A 525 3.30 -20.36 -1.60
N LEU A 526 3.92 -20.43 -2.77
CA LEU A 526 3.42 -19.72 -3.94
C LEU A 526 2.23 -20.53 -4.48
N LYS A 527 1.05 -19.92 -4.51
CA LYS A 527 -0.18 -20.51 -5.04
C LYS A 527 -0.64 -19.82 -6.30
N ALA A 528 -1.33 -20.60 -7.16
CA ALA A 528 -2.05 -20.08 -8.31
C ALA A 528 -3.48 -20.60 -8.29
N VAL A 529 -4.45 -19.70 -8.50
CA VAL A 529 -5.87 -20.04 -8.54
C VAL A 529 -6.50 -19.59 -9.85
N ASP A 530 -7.58 -20.26 -10.24
CA ASP A 530 -8.45 -19.82 -11.34
C ASP A 530 -9.15 -18.51 -10.95
N ALA A 531 -9.00 -17.49 -11.77
CA ALA A 531 -9.51 -16.15 -11.49
C ALA A 531 -11.04 -16.08 -11.32
N LYS A 532 -11.79 -16.95 -11.99
CA LYS A 532 -13.26 -16.95 -11.96
C LYS A 532 -13.83 -17.71 -10.78
N THR A 533 -13.16 -18.81 -10.39
CA THR A 533 -13.73 -19.79 -9.45
C THR A 533 -13.01 -19.89 -8.13
N GLY A 534 -11.77 -19.35 -8.03
CA GLY A 534 -10.90 -19.51 -6.87
C GLY A 534 -10.29 -20.91 -6.73
N LYS A 535 -10.57 -21.84 -7.67
CA LYS A 535 -9.99 -23.19 -7.60
C LYS A 535 -8.47 -23.12 -7.63
N GLU A 536 -7.82 -23.76 -6.65
CA GLU A 536 -6.38 -23.91 -6.64
C GLU A 536 -5.92 -24.81 -7.81
N LEU A 537 -4.99 -24.29 -8.61
CA LEU A 537 -4.44 -24.93 -9.80
C LEU A 537 -2.98 -25.36 -9.60
N TYR A 538 -2.27 -24.68 -8.68
CA TYR A 538 -0.84 -24.90 -8.45
C TYR A 538 -0.45 -24.42 -7.05
N ARG A 539 0.53 -25.11 -6.46
CA ARG A 539 1.28 -24.64 -5.30
C ARG A 539 2.73 -25.12 -5.34
N PHE A 540 3.63 -24.30 -4.84
CA PHE A 540 5.04 -24.62 -4.66
C PHE A 540 5.54 -24.09 -3.32
N LYS A 541 6.25 -24.90 -2.55
CA LYS A 541 6.83 -24.52 -1.26
C LYS A 541 8.19 -23.83 -1.47
N THR A 542 8.28 -22.56 -1.17
CA THR A 542 9.52 -21.77 -1.15
C THR A 542 10.29 -21.99 0.16
N PRO A 543 11.57 -21.59 0.26
CA PRO A 543 12.38 -21.81 1.46
C PRO A 543 11.88 -21.12 2.73
N SER A 544 11.11 -20.03 2.61
CA SER A 544 10.59 -19.26 3.75
C SER A 544 9.17 -18.77 3.47
N GLY A 545 8.51 -18.21 4.49
CA GLY A 545 7.22 -17.55 4.34
C GLY A 545 7.25 -16.44 3.30
N ILE A 546 6.15 -16.24 2.60
CA ILE A 546 6.02 -15.22 1.56
C ILE A 546 5.18 -14.08 2.11
N ILE A 547 5.81 -12.91 2.25
CA ILE A 547 5.16 -11.63 2.56
C ILE A 547 5.41 -10.60 1.45
N GLY A 548 6.19 -10.97 0.44
CA GLY A 548 6.51 -10.18 -0.73
C GLY A 548 5.44 -10.24 -1.81
N ASN A 549 5.51 -9.32 -2.76
CA ASN A 549 4.59 -9.23 -3.88
C ASN A 549 5.01 -10.18 -5.00
N VAL A 550 4.04 -10.93 -5.55
CA VAL A 550 4.28 -11.75 -6.75
C VAL A 550 4.21 -10.85 -7.97
N ASN A 551 5.25 -10.89 -8.83
CA ASN A 551 5.32 -10.12 -10.06
C ASN A 551 5.53 -11.06 -11.25
N THR A 552 5.16 -10.61 -12.47
CA THR A 552 5.30 -11.41 -13.69
C THR A 552 5.72 -10.53 -14.86
N TRP A 553 6.57 -11.07 -15.72
CA TRP A 553 7.13 -10.38 -16.89
C TRP A 553 7.46 -11.38 -18.00
N GLU A 554 7.81 -10.88 -19.18
CA GLU A 554 8.27 -11.67 -20.30
C GLU A 554 9.79 -11.49 -20.50
N TYR A 555 10.48 -12.57 -20.81
CA TYR A 555 11.86 -12.54 -21.25
C TYR A 555 12.10 -13.60 -22.33
N ASN A 556 12.64 -13.18 -23.50
CA ASN A 556 12.87 -14.06 -24.65
C ASN A 556 11.64 -14.88 -25.08
N GLY A 557 10.44 -14.25 -25.06
CA GLY A 557 9.20 -14.88 -25.48
C GLY A 557 8.62 -15.88 -24.47
N LYS A 558 9.16 -15.94 -23.24
CA LYS A 558 8.64 -16.76 -22.13
C LYS A 558 8.15 -15.90 -21.00
N GLN A 559 7.05 -16.32 -20.38
CA GLN A 559 6.54 -15.70 -19.16
C GLN A 559 7.26 -16.22 -17.93
N TYR A 560 7.67 -15.30 -17.07
CA TYR A 560 8.26 -15.57 -15.76
C TYR A 560 7.38 -15.04 -14.65
N VAL A 561 7.45 -15.70 -13.50
CA VAL A 561 6.81 -15.28 -12.23
C VAL A 561 7.88 -15.24 -11.17
N GLY A 562 8.02 -14.12 -10.48
CA GLY A 562 9.05 -13.94 -9.44
C GLY A 562 8.44 -13.56 -8.10
N VAL A 563 9.00 -14.10 -7.02
CA VAL A 563 8.60 -13.77 -5.66
C VAL A 563 9.79 -13.84 -4.71
N LEU A 564 9.84 -12.87 -3.79
CA LEU A 564 10.75 -12.90 -2.64
C LEU A 564 10.11 -13.69 -1.50
N SER A 565 10.83 -14.62 -0.90
CA SER A 565 10.43 -15.36 0.30
C SER A 565 11.38 -15.08 1.44
N GLY A 566 10.84 -14.58 2.54
CA GLY A 566 11.52 -14.27 3.78
C GLY A 566 10.45 -13.84 4.78
N ILE A 567 10.21 -14.67 5.80
CA ILE A 567 9.17 -14.41 6.81
C ILE A 567 9.55 -13.22 7.69
N GLY A 568 8.58 -12.39 8.01
CA GLY A 568 8.65 -11.21 8.85
C GLY A 568 7.42 -10.35 8.70
N GLY A 569 7.58 -9.03 8.80
CA GLY A 569 6.46 -8.11 8.92
C GLY A 569 5.68 -8.35 10.21
N TRP A 570 4.60 -7.60 10.43
CA TRP A 570 3.87 -7.71 11.68
C TRP A 570 3.32 -9.14 11.93
N ALA A 571 2.75 -9.79 10.91
CA ALA A 571 2.26 -11.17 11.04
C ALA A 571 3.37 -12.20 11.33
N GLY A 572 4.60 -11.95 10.90
CA GLY A 572 5.74 -12.83 11.11
C GLY A 572 6.72 -12.40 12.20
N ILE A 573 6.38 -11.35 12.97
CA ILE A 573 7.33 -10.71 13.93
C ILE A 573 7.82 -11.69 15.01
N GLY A 574 7.00 -12.64 15.42
CA GLY A 574 7.39 -13.68 16.38
C GLY A 574 8.65 -14.43 15.93
N ILE A 575 8.67 -14.88 14.67
CA ILE A 575 9.83 -15.56 14.07
C ILE A 575 10.95 -14.55 13.77
N ALA A 576 10.60 -13.41 13.15
CA ALA A 576 11.58 -12.45 12.67
C ALA A 576 12.40 -11.79 13.79
N ALA A 577 11.77 -11.50 14.93
CA ALA A 577 12.42 -10.91 16.10
C ALA A 577 12.79 -11.94 17.19
N GLY A 578 12.50 -13.24 16.99
CA GLY A 578 12.77 -14.30 17.95
C GLY A 578 11.88 -14.24 19.20
N LEU A 579 10.68 -13.66 19.09
CA LEU A 579 9.74 -13.52 20.20
C LEU A 579 8.88 -14.76 20.43
N ASP A 580 8.88 -15.72 19.51
CA ASP A 580 8.11 -16.97 19.59
C ASP A 580 8.86 -18.11 20.30
N SER A 581 10.06 -17.85 20.82
CA SER A 581 10.93 -18.83 21.44
C SER A 581 10.62 -19.01 22.92
N GLY A 582 9.59 -19.79 23.24
CA GLY A 582 9.39 -20.31 24.59
C GLY A 582 7.99 -20.15 25.17
N GLU A 583 7.72 -20.91 26.24
CA GLU A 583 6.46 -20.88 27.01
C GLU A 583 6.20 -19.53 27.73
N ALA A 584 7.19 -18.63 27.76
CA ALA A 584 7.16 -17.38 28.48
C ALA A 584 6.70 -16.17 27.62
N SER A 585 6.50 -16.32 26.30
CA SER A 585 6.04 -15.22 25.48
C SER A 585 4.56 -14.89 25.78
N SER A 586 4.32 -13.63 26.13
CA SER A 586 2.97 -13.12 26.35
C SER A 586 2.17 -13.14 25.03
N ASN A 587 0.88 -13.41 25.10
CA ASN A 587 -0.01 -13.31 23.94
C ASN A 587 -0.10 -11.87 23.38
N SER A 588 0.27 -10.86 24.16
CA SER A 588 0.29 -9.45 23.77
C SER A 588 1.62 -9.00 23.14
N GLU A 589 2.67 -9.83 23.14
CA GLU A 589 3.93 -9.48 22.49
C GLU A 589 3.77 -9.26 20.98
N GLY A 590 4.61 -8.38 20.42
CA GLY A 590 4.49 -7.98 19.02
C GLY A 590 3.12 -7.35 18.73
N LEU A 591 2.59 -6.60 19.71
CA LEU A 591 1.25 -5.99 19.63
C LEU A 591 0.16 -7.04 19.29
N GLY A 592 0.20 -8.18 19.98
CA GLY A 592 -0.78 -9.26 19.86
C GLY A 592 -0.52 -10.31 18.76
N ALA A 593 0.37 -10.02 17.82
CA ALA A 593 0.62 -10.93 16.69
C ALA A 593 1.28 -12.25 17.12
N VAL A 594 2.21 -12.23 18.08
CA VAL A 594 2.93 -13.42 18.54
C VAL A 594 1.95 -14.51 19.02
N GLY A 595 0.92 -14.13 19.77
CA GLY A 595 -0.11 -15.08 20.24
C GLY A 595 -0.88 -15.72 19.09
N ALA A 596 -1.35 -14.92 18.13
CA ALA A 596 -2.14 -15.38 16.99
C ALA A 596 -1.36 -16.33 16.06
N TYR A 597 -0.08 -16.03 15.82
CA TYR A 597 0.74 -16.75 14.84
C TYR A 597 1.74 -17.73 15.46
N ARG A 598 1.59 -18.08 16.74
CA ARG A 598 2.52 -18.94 17.50
C ARG A 598 2.89 -20.24 16.78
N SER A 599 1.93 -20.90 16.13
CA SER A 599 2.16 -22.15 15.39
C SER A 599 2.89 -21.99 14.07
N LEU A 600 3.07 -20.76 13.57
CA LEU A 600 3.68 -20.50 12.26
C LEU A 600 5.13 -21.00 12.17
N SER A 601 5.86 -20.96 13.27
CA SER A 601 7.25 -21.45 13.36
C SER A 601 7.41 -22.95 13.08
N SER A 602 6.31 -23.73 13.15
CA SER A 602 6.27 -25.14 12.74
C SER A 602 6.24 -25.33 11.22
N PHE A 603 5.89 -24.29 10.47
CA PHE A 603 5.70 -24.35 9.01
C PHE A 603 6.81 -23.65 8.22
N THR A 604 7.44 -22.65 8.81
CA THR A 604 8.44 -21.80 8.11
C THR A 604 9.55 -21.36 9.04
N LYS A 605 10.66 -20.93 8.45
CA LYS A 605 11.84 -20.38 9.13
C LYS A 605 12.28 -19.10 8.40
N LEU A 606 13.19 -18.34 9.04
CA LEU A 606 13.81 -17.17 8.42
C LEU A 606 14.40 -17.51 7.05
N GLY A 607 14.35 -16.58 6.14
CA GLY A 607 14.88 -16.70 4.79
C GLY A 607 15.05 -15.35 4.13
N GLY A 608 15.54 -15.37 2.89
CA GLY A 608 15.73 -14.19 2.06
C GLY A 608 16.10 -14.66 0.64
N THR A 609 15.11 -15.13 -0.12
CA THR A 609 15.36 -15.75 -1.43
C THR A 609 14.38 -15.22 -2.47
N LEU A 610 14.92 -14.72 -3.58
CA LEU A 610 14.15 -14.56 -4.82
C LEU A 610 14.05 -15.93 -5.49
N THR A 611 12.84 -16.37 -5.82
CA THR A 611 12.61 -17.54 -6.67
C THR A 611 11.86 -17.09 -7.93
N VAL A 612 12.40 -17.45 -9.09
CA VAL A 612 11.85 -17.15 -10.41
C VAL A 612 11.36 -18.44 -11.06
N PHE A 613 10.12 -18.42 -11.53
CA PHE A 613 9.43 -19.57 -12.11
C PHE A 613 9.13 -19.36 -13.59
N THR A 614 9.08 -20.44 -14.37
CA THR A 614 8.61 -20.45 -15.76
C THR A 614 8.05 -21.84 -16.11
N LEU A 615 7.40 -21.94 -17.25
CA LEU A 615 7.04 -23.24 -17.81
C LEU A 615 8.29 -23.98 -18.35
N PRO A 616 8.33 -25.33 -18.30
CA PRO A 616 9.44 -26.08 -18.91
C PRO A 616 9.56 -25.74 -20.39
N SER A 617 10.79 -25.80 -20.90
CA SER A 617 11.01 -25.75 -22.36
C SER A 617 10.49 -27.05 -22.98
N ASN A 618 9.71 -26.93 -24.03
CA ASN A 618 9.28 -28.08 -24.86
C ASN A 618 10.47 -28.72 -25.54
#